data_f04ef79358abecd291ec55b1dd7fa94e
#
_entry.id   f04ef79358abecd291ec55b1dd7fa94e
#
_cell.length_a   1.000
_cell.length_b   1.000
_cell.length_c   1.000
_cell.angle_alpha   90.00
_cell.angle_beta   90.00
_cell.angle_gamma   90.00
#
_symmetry.space_group_name_H-M   'P 1'
#
loop_
_entity.id
_entity.type
_entity.pdbx_description
1 polymer ?
#
loop_
_entity_poly.entity_id
_entity_poly.type
_entity_poly.pdbx_seq_one_letter_code
_entity_poly.pdbx_strand_id
1 'polypeptide(L)'
;MVAAVFKRDPLFFQRLAKSSGLYSGSLDGSWGPLTQGAADAWDKLSAATAKTYGTFDARTEENIASLVPKAQRAARQFLVAAKAFPYTVKILSGGRTYAEQTEIYAQGRTKPGKIVTNAPAGSSNHNFGIAFDVGIFSGTKYFTGETKSENDAYLNLRKLTKPAVLELDWGGDWRSSKDYPHYELHTGMSIKQVRASLESGTAYV
;
A
#
# COMPACT_ATOMS: atom_id res chain seq x y z
N MET A 1 5.33 -13.38 -8.71
CA MET A 1 4.70 -13.62 -7.39
C MET A 1 3.52 -12.70 -7.11
N VAL A 2 3.50 -11.49 -7.65
CA VAL A 2 2.34 -10.58 -7.63
C VAL A 2 1.07 -11.23 -8.18
N ALA A 3 1.22 -12.08 -9.13
CA ALA A 3 0.12 -12.76 -9.81
C ALA A 3 -0.88 -13.51 -8.90
N ALA A 4 -0.51 -13.97 -7.71
CA ALA A 4 -1.42 -14.71 -6.86
C ALA A 4 -2.50 -13.82 -6.21
N VAL A 5 -2.14 -12.60 -5.79
CA VAL A 5 -3.08 -11.64 -5.18
C VAL A 5 -4.04 -11.11 -6.24
N PHE A 6 -3.55 -10.78 -7.44
CA PHE A 6 -4.33 -10.14 -8.49
C PHE A 6 -5.08 -11.10 -9.42
N LYS A 7 -4.67 -12.38 -9.49
CA LYS A 7 -5.41 -13.39 -10.30
C LYS A 7 -6.86 -13.57 -9.85
N ARG A 8 -7.18 -13.22 -8.60
CA ARG A 8 -8.55 -13.28 -8.07
C ARG A 8 -9.42 -12.10 -8.53
N ASP A 9 -8.81 -11.00 -8.96
CA ASP A 9 -9.49 -9.81 -9.50
C ASP A 9 -8.70 -9.26 -10.70
N PRO A 10 -8.83 -9.89 -11.88
CA PRO A 10 -8.08 -9.48 -13.07
C PRO A 10 -8.37 -8.04 -13.50
N LEU A 11 -9.60 -7.56 -13.33
CA LEU A 11 -9.97 -6.19 -13.70
C LEU A 11 -9.24 -5.17 -12.80
N PHE A 12 -9.17 -5.46 -11.50
CA PHE A 12 -8.43 -4.62 -10.58
C PHE A 12 -6.94 -4.56 -10.95
N PHE A 13 -6.33 -5.72 -11.26
CA PHE A 13 -4.95 -5.75 -11.73
C PHE A 13 -4.75 -4.99 -13.05
N GLN A 14 -5.63 -5.20 -14.05
CA GLN A 14 -5.56 -4.49 -15.32
C GLN A 14 -5.60 -2.96 -15.12
N ARG A 15 -6.44 -2.46 -14.21
CA ARG A 15 -6.52 -1.04 -13.85
C ARG A 15 -5.21 -0.52 -13.26
N LEU A 16 -4.65 -1.22 -12.27
CA LEU A 16 -3.36 -0.87 -11.67
C LEU A 16 -2.22 -0.92 -12.71
N ALA A 17 -2.15 -1.97 -13.50
CA ALA A 17 -1.12 -2.15 -14.51
C ALA A 17 -1.23 -1.10 -15.63
N LYS A 18 -2.45 -0.75 -16.06
CA LYS A 18 -2.68 0.26 -17.09
C LYS A 18 -2.33 1.66 -16.60
N SER A 19 -2.74 2.03 -15.41
CA SER A 19 -2.38 3.30 -14.79
C SER A 19 -0.87 3.43 -14.50
N SER A 20 -0.18 2.29 -14.38
CA SER A 20 1.28 2.22 -14.23
C SER A 20 2.04 2.11 -15.57
N GLY A 21 1.34 2.16 -16.72
CA GLY A 21 1.95 2.05 -18.05
C GLY A 21 2.41 0.64 -18.44
N LEU A 22 2.01 -0.40 -17.71
CA LEU A 22 2.43 -1.79 -17.95
C LEU A 22 1.42 -2.62 -18.73
N TYR A 23 0.21 -2.12 -18.94
CA TYR A 23 -0.87 -2.81 -19.65
C TYR A 23 -1.50 -1.89 -20.69
N SER A 24 -1.61 -2.34 -21.94
CA SER A 24 -2.19 -1.57 -23.05
C SER A 24 -3.54 -2.11 -23.55
N GLY A 25 -4.00 -3.26 -22.99
CA GLY A 25 -5.25 -3.89 -23.39
C GLY A 25 -6.51 -3.21 -22.85
N SER A 26 -7.66 -3.82 -23.17
CA SER A 26 -8.96 -3.42 -22.64
C SER A 26 -9.12 -3.81 -21.18
N LEU A 27 -9.87 -3.02 -20.42
CA LEU A 27 -10.21 -3.32 -19.02
C LEU A 27 -11.44 -4.25 -18.99
N ASP A 28 -11.24 -5.51 -19.37
CA ASP A 28 -12.29 -6.53 -19.58
C ASP A 28 -12.41 -7.57 -18.46
N GLY A 29 -11.47 -7.53 -17.49
CA GLY A 29 -11.43 -8.51 -16.40
C GLY A 29 -10.95 -9.90 -16.82
N SER A 30 -10.44 -10.08 -18.04
CA SER A 30 -9.96 -11.36 -18.55
C SER A 30 -8.46 -11.52 -18.33
N TRP A 31 -8.03 -12.66 -17.80
CA TRP A 31 -6.62 -12.97 -17.64
C TRP A 31 -6.07 -13.66 -18.90
N GLY A 32 -5.80 -12.87 -19.94
CA GLY A 32 -5.20 -13.33 -21.18
C GLY A 32 -3.70 -13.04 -21.30
N PRO A 33 -3.08 -13.30 -22.49
CA PRO A 33 -1.64 -13.09 -22.71
C PRO A 33 -1.16 -11.66 -22.43
N LEU A 34 -1.95 -10.63 -22.73
CA LEU A 34 -1.59 -9.23 -22.44
C LEU A 34 -1.57 -8.96 -20.93
N THR A 35 -2.54 -9.48 -20.19
CA THR A 35 -2.58 -9.34 -18.73
C THR A 35 -1.44 -10.12 -18.08
N GLN A 36 -1.10 -11.31 -18.59
CA GLN A 36 0.05 -12.07 -18.12
C GLN A 36 1.37 -11.32 -18.42
N GLY A 37 1.54 -10.76 -19.60
CA GLY A 37 2.72 -9.95 -19.93
C GLY A 37 2.88 -8.72 -19.02
N ALA A 38 1.77 -8.07 -18.65
CA ALA A 38 1.78 -6.98 -17.69
C ALA A 38 2.20 -7.46 -16.28
N ALA A 39 1.73 -8.64 -15.86
CA ALA A 39 2.12 -9.24 -14.59
C ALA A 39 3.61 -9.60 -14.55
N ASP A 40 4.14 -10.14 -15.64
CA ASP A 40 5.58 -10.46 -15.76
C ASP A 40 6.43 -9.18 -15.70
N ALA A 41 6.00 -8.10 -16.35
CA ALA A 41 6.66 -6.80 -16.29
C ALA A 41 6.60 -6.20 -14.86
N TRP A 42 5.48 -6.33 -14.18
CA TRP A 42 5.31 -5.91 -12.79
C TRP A 42 6.26 -6.67 -11.86
N ASP A 43 6.32 -7.99 -11.98
CA ASP A 43 7.22 -8.84 -11.19
C ASP A 43 8.69 -8.50 -11.45
N LYS A 44 9.06 -8.21 -12.70
CA LYS A 44 10.41 -7.76 -13.05
C LYS A 44 10.78 -6.44 -12.38
N LEU A 45 9.88 -5.45 -12.34
CA LEU A 45 10.11 -4.18 -11.65
C LEU A 45 10.20 -4.38 -10.14
N SER A 46 9.33 -5.22 -9.56
CA SER A 46 9.37 -5.58 -8.15
C SER A 46 10.70 -6.23 -7.77
N ALA A 47 11.18 -7.19 -8.57
CA ALA A 47 12.47 -7.84 -8.37
C ALA A 47 13.66 -6.86 -8.50
N ALA A 48 13.61 -5.93 -9.45
CA ALA A 48 14.64 -4.91 -9.62
C ALA A 48 14.72 -3.98 -8.40
N THR A 49 13.58 -3.54 -7.85
CA THR A 49 13.56 -2.73 -6.63
C THR A 49 14.03 -3.52 -5.41
N ALA A 50 13.67 -4.80 -5.31
CA ALA A 50 14.17 -5.70 -4.25
C ALA A 50 15.68 -5.88 -4.33
N LYS A 51 16.25 -6.03 -5.52
CA LYS A 51 17.70 -6.10 -5.74
C LYS A 51 18.41 -4.82 -5.27
N THR A 52 17.79 -3.65 -5.48
CA THR A 52 18.39 -2.34 -5.14
C THR A 52 18.31 -2.06 -3.63
N TYR A 53 17.17 -2.32 -2.99
CA TYR A 53 16.90 -1.90 -1.61
C TYR A 53 16.90 -3.06 -0.61
N GLY A 54 17.04 -4.30 -1.08
CA GLY A 54 16.98 -5.51 -0.27
C GLY A 54 15.56 -6.08 -0.11
N THR A 55 15.51 -7.25 0.52
CA THR A 55 14.28 -7.96 0.86
C THR A 55 14.02 -7.91 2.36
N PHE A 56 12.78 -8.18 2.75
CA PHE A 56 12.27 -8.14 4.12
C PHE A 56 11.57 -9.47 4.47
N ASP A 57 10.83 -9.50 5.56
CA ASP A 57 10.05 -10.70 5.91
C ASP A 57 8.92 -10.96 4.88
N ALA A 58 8.46 -12.22 4.83
CA ALA A 58 7.51 -12.69 3.81
C ALA A 58 6.23 -11.86 3.75
N ARG A 59 5.66 -11.48 4.91
CA ARG A 59 4.44 -10.66 4.97
C ARG A 59 4.69 -9.25 4.44
N THR A 60 5.81 -8.64 4.81
CA THR A 60 6.22 -7.33 4.29
C THR A 60 6.40 -7.37 2.77
N GLU A 61 7.05 -8.43 2.23
CA GLU A 61 7.22 -8.59 0.78
C GLU A 61 5.90 -8.76 0.04
N GLU A 62 4.96 -9.54 0.59
CA GLU A 62 3.62 -9.72 0.02
C GLU A 62 2.86 -8.38 -0.05
N ASN A 63 2.91 -7.59 1.03
CA ASN A 63 2.28 -6.28 1.06
C ASN A 63 2.95 -5.29 0.09
N ILE A 64 4.28 -5.26 -0.01
CA ILE A 64 4.99 -4.44 -0.99
C ILE A 64 4.58 -4.85 -2.42
N ALA A 65 4.52 -6.14 -2.71
CA ALA A 65 4.18 -6.65 -4.03
C ALA A 65 2.78 -6.22 -4.51
N SER A 66 1.86 -5.93 -3.59
CA SER A 66 0.50 -5.44 -3.88
C SER A 66 0.42 -3.94 -4.23
N LEU A 67 1.52 -3.19 -4.07
CA LEU A 67 1.59 -1.77 -4.36
C LEU A 67 1.97 -1.51 -5.82
N VAL A 68 1.57 -0.37 -6.39
CA VAL A 68 2.08 0.07 -7.71
C VAL A 68 3.60 0.24 -7.68
N PRO A 69 4.32 0.07 -8.81
CA PRO A 69 5.79 0.02 -8.81
C PRO A 69 6.48 1.21 -8.15
N LYS A 70 5.93 2.42 -8.29
CA LYS A 70 6.44 3.63 -7.61
C LYS A 70 6.30 3.53 -6.08
N ALA A 71 5.15 3.05 -5.59
CA ALA A 71 4.91 2.85 -4.17
C ALA A 71 5.75 1.70 -3.59
N GLN A 72 6.01 0.62 -4.36
CA GLN A 72 6.93 -0.44 -3.95
C GLN A 72 8.33 0.11 -3.69
N ARG A 73 8.82 0.98 -4.58
CA ARG A 73 10.13 1.64 -4.40
C ARG A 73 10.13 2.49 -3.13
N ALA A 74 9.14 3.36 -2.97
CA ALA A 74 9.03 4.23 -1.79
C ALA A 74 8.94 3.44 -0.48
N ALA A 75 8.17 2.35 -0.45
CA ALA A 75 8.05 1.47 0.69
C ALA A 75 9.38 0.79 1.07
N ARG A 76 10.17 0.35 0.07
CA ARG A 76 11.49 -0.23 0.32
C ARG A 76 12.49 0.81 0.81
N GLN A 77 12.51 2.01 0.23
CA GLN A 77 13.36 3.11 0.69
C GLN A 77 13.01 3.49 2.14
N PHE A 78 11.72 3.55 2.46
CA PHE A 78 11.23 3.77 3.83
C PHE A 78 11.78 2.70 4.78
N LEU A 79 11.67 1.42 4.45
CA LEU A 79 12.15 0.33 5.30
C LEU A 79 13.69 0.32 5.43
N VAL A 80 14.41 0.70 4.39
CA VAL A 80 15.88 0.87 4.47
C VAL A 80 16.23 1.97 5.48
N ALA A 81 15.57 3.11 5.42
CA ALA A 81 15.77 4.18 6.39
C ALA A 81 15.36 3.75 7.81
N ALA A 82 14.27 2.99 7.92
CA ALA A 82 13.77 2.47 9.19
C ALA A 82 14.72 1.46 9.87
N LYS A 83 15.73 0.90 9.19
CA LYS A 83 16.75 0.03 9.83
C LYS A 83 17.55 0.73 10.92
N ALA A 84 17.66 2.06 10.87
CA ALA A 84 18.32 2.85 11.92
C ALA A 84 17.41 3.12 13.13
N PHE A 85 16.15 2.69 13.09
CA PHE A 85 15.19 2.84 14.19
C PHE A 85 15.41 1.75 15.25
N PRO A 86 15.28 2.06 16.57
CA PRO A 86 15.58 1.08 17.63
C PRO A 86 14.60 -0.09 17.74
N TYR A 87 13.51 -0.05 17.00
CA TYR A 87 12.47 -1.08 16.97
C TYR A 87 12.33 -1.71 15.58
N THR A 88 11.82 -2.93 15.52
CA THR A 88 11.53 -3.59 14.25
C THR A 88 10.32 -2.92 13.58
N VAL A 89 10.45 -2.56 12.30
CA VAL A 89 9.39 -1.98 11.50
C VAL A 89 9.03 -2.94 10.37
N LYS A 90 7.72 -3.20 10.19
CA LYS A 90 7.18 -4.09 9.15
C LYS A 90 6.04 -3.40 8.42
N ILE A 91 5.81 -3.76 7.16
CA ILE A 91 4.59 -3.37 6.44
C ILE A 91 3.51 -4.43 6.72
N LEU A 92 2.43 -4.01 7.34
CA LEU A 92 1.34 -4.88 7.79
C LEU A 92 0.17 -4.94 6.80
N SER A 93 0.01 -3.91 5.95
CA SER A 93 -1.03 -3.76 4.94
C SER A 93 -0.45 -3.03 3.73
N GLY A 94 -0.86 -3.43 2.53
CA GLY A 94 -0.48 -2.81 1.26
C GLY A 94 -1.71 -2.50 0.41
N GLY A 95 -1.63 -2.77 -0.91
CA GLY A 95 -2.74 -2.62 -1.83
C GLY A 95 -3.89 -3.56 -1.47
N ARG A 96 -5.12 -3.11 -1.72
CA ARG A 96 -6.36 -3.82 -1.35
C ARG A 96 -7.39 -3.68 -2.44
N THR A 97 -7.96 -4.78 -2.89
CA THR A 97 -9.07 -4.79 -3.85
C THR A 97 -10.33 -4.13 -3.28
N TYR A 98 -11.27 -3.74 -4.13
CA TYR A 98 -12.56 -3.22 -3.68
C TYR A 98 -13.36 -4.27 -2.89
N ALA A 99 -13.24 -5.55 -3.26
CA ALA A 99 -13.88 -6.65 -2.53
C ALA A 99 -13.32 -6.76 -1.11
N GLU A 100 -11.98 -6.79 -0.94
CA GLU A 100 -11.33 -6.82 0.36
C GLU A 100 -11.67 -5.58 1.21
N GLN A 101 -11.75 -4.40 0.59
CA GLN A 101 -12.18 -3.19 1.29
C GLN A 101 -13.61 -3.30 1.79
N THR A 102 -14.53 -3.86 0.98
CA THR A 102 -15.92 -4.10 1.39
C THR A 102 -15.99 -5.04 2.58
N GLU A 103 -15.17 -6.10 2.58
CA GLU A 103 -15.10 -7.06 3.67
C GLU A 103 -14.67 -6.42 5.00
N ILE A 104 -13.59 -5.64 5.00
CA ILE A 104 -13.14 -4.97 6.22
C ILE A 104 -14.04 -3.81 6.65
N TYR A 105 -14.71 -3.13 5.71
CA TYR A 105 -15.70 -2.10 6.01
C TYR A 105 -16.94 -2.68 6.69
N ALA A 106 -17.31 -3.93 6.38
CA ALA A 106 -18.43 -4.63 7.00
C ALA A 106 -18.16 -4.99 8.50
N GLN A 107 -16.90 -5.10 8.92
CA GLN A 107 -16.55 -5.42 10.31
C GLN A 107 -17.05 -4.33 11.29
N GLY A 108 -17.70 -4.75 12.35
CA GLY A 108 -18.31 -3.86 13.34
C GLY A 108 -19.58 -3.12 12.83
N ARG A 109 -20.07 -3.44 11.61
CA ARG A 109 -21.31 -2.88 11.03
C ARG A 109 -22.31 -3.99 10.70
N THR A 110 -22.04 -4.77 9.66
CA THR A 110 -22.87 -5.90 9.22
C THR A 110 -22.25 -7.26 9.55
N LYS A 111 -20.98 -7.26 9.95
CA LYS A 111 -20.22 -8.44 10.42
C LYS A 111 -19.72 -8.20 11.84
N PRO A 112 -19.54 -9.27 12.66
CA PRO A 112 -18.95 -9.15 14.00
C PRO A 112 -17.55 -8.52 13.96
N GLY A 113 -17.11 -7.92 15.07
CA GLY A 113 -15.78 -7.35 15.26
C GLY A 113 -15.81 -5.87 15.57
N LYS A 114 -14.61 -5.26 15.67
CA LYS A 114 -14.46 -3.81 15.81
C LYS A 114 -14.43 -3.16 14.43
N ILE A 115 -14.86 -1.90 14.33
CA ILE A 115 -14.66 -1.09 13.13
C ILE A 115 -13.16 -0.88 12.93
N VAL A 116 -12.65 -1.30 11.77
CA VAL A 116 -11.22 -1.20 11.41
C VAL A 116 -10.97 -0.15 10.33
N THR A 117 -12.02 0.28 9.63
CA THR A 117 -11.94 1.35 8.62
C THR A 117 -13.26 2.11 8.50
N ASN A 118 -13.17 3.40 8.21
CA ASN A 118 -14.34 4.23 7.87
C ASN A 118 -14.48 4.46 6.35
N ALA A 119 -13.52 3.98 5.54
CA ALA A 119 -13.53 4.13 4.10
C ALA A 119 -14.26 2.96 3.44
N PRO A 120 -15.36 3.16 2.71
CA PRO A 120 -15.95 2.13 1.86
C PRO A 120 -15.05 1.85 0.66
N ALA A 121 -15.36 0.80 -0.11
CA ALA A 121 -14.64 0.45 -1.33
C ALA A 121 -14.51 1.65 -2.29
N GLY A 122 -13.32 1.85 -2.84
CA GLY A 122 -12.99 2.98 -3.71
C GLY A 122 -12.82 4.34 -3.00
N SER A 123 -12.70 4.32 -1.66
CA SER A 123 -12.51 5.55 -0.85
C SER A 123 -11.29 5.45 0.06
N SER A 124 -10.35 4.57 -0.25
CA SER A 124 -9.08 4.38 0.45
C SER A 124 -7.93 4.32 -0.55
N ASN A 125 -6.81 4.97 -0.26
CA ASN A 125 -5.61 4.93 -1.10
C ASN A 125 -4.95 3.54 -1.16
N HIS A 126 -5.27 2.65 -0.24
CA HIS A 126 -4.97 1.21 -0.38
C HIS A 126 -5.64 0.58 -1.61
N ASN A 127 -6.85 1.04 -1.99
CA ASN A 127 -7.53 0.56 -3.19
C ASN A 127 -6.85 0.98 -4.50
N PHE A 128 -5.95 1.93 -4.43
CA PHE A 128 -5.22 2.45 -5.59
C PHE A 128 -3.76 1.98 -5.60
N GLY A 129 -3.39 1.08 -4.68
CA GLY A 129 -2.04 0.53 -4.58
C GLY A 129 -0.96 1.56 -4.23
N ILE A 130 -1.32 2.70 -3.64
CA ILE A 130 -0.41 3.80 -3.31
C ILE A 130 -0.21 4.00 -1.82
N ALA A 131 -0.93 3.25 -0.96
CA ALA A 131 -0.85 3.34 0.49
C ALA A 131 -0.40 2.02 1.12
N PHE A 132 0.31 2.14 2.23
CA PHE A 132 0.70 1.01 3.08
C PHE A 132 0.68 1.41 4.55
N ASP A 133 0.39 0.43 5.42
CA ASP A 133 0.43 0.62 6.87
C ASP A 133 1.63 -0.10 7.46
N VAL A 134 2.32 0.56 8.38
CA VAL A 134 3.47 0.01 9.09
C VAL A 134 3.12 -0.38 10.52
N GLY A 135 3.81 -1.41 11.03
CA GLY A 135 3.78 -1.76 12.44
C GLY A 135 5.16 -1.62 13.06
N ILE A 136 5.20 -1.10 14.27
CA ILE A 136 6.40 -1.03 15.11
C ILE A 136 6.33 -2.15 16.15
N PHE A 137 7.45 -2.86 16.33
CA PHE A 137 7.55 -4.00 17.25
C PHE A 137 8.76 -3.86 18.16
N SER A 138 8.55 -4.03 19.46
CA SER A 138 9.62 -4.25 20.45
C SER A 138 9.67 -5.75 20.78
N GLY A 139 10.60 -6.47 20.18
CA GLY A 139 10.56 -7.92 20.17
C GLY A 139 9.27 -8.43 19.51
N THR A 140 8.42 -9.14 20.25
CA THR A 140 7.11 -9.63 19.77
C THR A 140 5.96 -8.69 20.06
N LYS A 141 6.17 -7.65 20.90
CA LYS A 141 5.12 -6.69 21.26
C LYS A 141 4.88 -5.71 20.10
N TYR A 142 3.66 -5.73 19.55
CA TYR A 142 3.19 -4.74 18.59
C TYR A 142 2.76 -3.44 19.30
N PHE A 143 3.12 -2.28 18.73
CA PHE A 143 2.69 -0.97 19.20
C PHE A 143 1.36 -0.60 18.56
N THR A 144 0.29 -0.66 19.36
CA THR A 144 -1.09 -0.42 18.89
C THR A 144 -1.41 1.06 18.71
N GLY A 145 -0.58 1.96 19.26
CA GLY A 145 -0.85 3.40 19.29
C GLY A 145 -1.81 3.82 20.42
N GLU A 146 -2.10 2.93 21.35
CA GLU A 146 -3.00 3.25 22.49
C GLU A 146 -2.33 4.07 23.58
N THR A 147 -1.00 4.05 23.64
CA THR A 147 -0.23 4.81 24.64
C THR A 147 0.52 5.98 24.02
N LYS A 148 0.79 7.01 24.84
CA LYS A 148 1.61 8.15 24.41
C LYS A 148 3.00 7.72 23.92
N SER A 149 3.64 6.77 24.62
CA SER A 149 4.98 6.29 24.25
C SER A 149 4.99 5.56 22.89
N GLU A 150 3.93 4.79 22.59
CA GLU A 150 3.78 4.14 21.29
C GLU A 150 3.55 5.16 20.17
N ASN A 151 2.72 6.19 20.43
CA ASN A 151 2.52 7.29 19.48
C ASN A 151 3.80 8.09 19.25
N ASP A 152 4.58 8.36 20.30
CA ASP A 152 5.90 9.03 20.21
C ASP A 152 6.87 8.19 19.36
N ALA A 153 6.78 6.84 19.41
CA ALA A 153 7.58 5.97 18.55
C ALA A 153 7.23 6.15 17.07
N TYR A 154 5.94 6.21 16.70
CA TYR A 154 5.52 6.51 15.32
C TYR A 154 5.98 7.90 14.86
N LEU A 155 5.88 8.92 15.72
CA LEU A 155 6.40 10.27 15.44
C LEU A 155 7.91 10.26 15.17
N ASN A 156 8.67 9.51 15.96
CA ASN A 156 10.13 9.41 15.81
C ASN A 156 10.50 8.62 14.56
N LEU A 157 9.77 7.56 14.24
CA LEU A 157 9.93 6.83 12.98
C LEU A 157 9.68 7.75 11.78
N ARG A 158 8.62 8.57 11.80
CA ARG A 158 8.36 9.56 10.74
C ARG A 158 9.49 10.56 10.59
N LYS A 159 10.02 11.12 11.68
CA LYS A 159 11.15 12.05 11.64
C LYS A 159 12.39 11.42 11.01
N LEU A 160 12.65 10.15 11.32
CA LEU A 160 13.80 9.42 10.79
C LEU A 160 13.66 9.12 9.29
N THR A 161 12.47 8.71 8.84
CA THR A 161 12.23 8.22 7.47
C THR A 161 11.91 9.32 6.47
N LYS A 162 11.33 10.45 6.91
CA LYS A 162 10.91 11.56 6.04
C LYS A 162 11.99 12.05 5.08
N PRO A 163 13.25 12.28 5.52
CA PRO A 163 14.29 12.78 4.63
C PRO A 163 14.67 11.81 3.50
N ALA A 164 14.45 10.50 3.72
CA ALA A 164 14.78 9.45 2.74
C ALA A 164 13.67 9.24 1.69
N VAL A 165 12.42 9.60 2.01
CA VAL A 165 11.27 9.37 1.12
C VAL A 165 10.31 10.56 1.19
N LEU A 166 10.68 11.65 0.48
CA LEU A 166 9.91 12.91 0.46
C LEU A 166 8.57 12.78 -0.28
N GLU A 167 8.41 11.77 -1.12
CA GLU A 167 7.19 11.52 -1.89
C GLU A 167 6.07 10.83 -1.08
N LEU A 168 6.30 10.54 0.22
CA LEU A 168 5.29 9.94 1.09
C LEU A 168 4.63 10.99 2.00
N ASP A 169 3.31 11.07 1.90
CA ASP A 169 2.46 11.67 2.93
C ASP A 169 2.27 10.69 4.10
N TRP A 170 1.97 11.20 5.27
CA TRP A 170 1.79 10.43 6.49
C TRP A 170 0.46 10.74 7.17
N GLY A 171 -0.31 9.72 7.53
CA GLY A 171 -1.60 9.86 8.18
C GLY A 171 -1.54 10.56 9.56
N GLY A 172 -0.37 10.54 10.22
CA GLY A 172 -0.14 11.32 11.44
C GLY A 172 -0.13 12.84 11.24
N ASP A 173 0.03 13.33 10.00
CA ASP A 173 -0.04 14.75 9.66
C ASP A 173 -1.48 15.22 9.38
N TRP A 174 -2.47 14.30 9.29
CA TRP A 174 -3.86 14.67 9.05
C TRP A 174 -4.44 15.54 10.17
N ARG A 175 -5.28 16.49 9.81
CA ARG A 175 -5.90 17.43 10.78
C ARG A 175 -6.90 16.74 11.71
N SER A 176 -7.63 15.75 11.19
CA SER A 176 -8.59 14.93 11.92
C SER A 176 -8.30 13.47 11.71
N SER A 177 -8.66 12.62 12.69
CA SER A 177 -8.53 11.16 12.58
C SER A 177 -7.11 10.72 12.20
N LYS A 178 -6.12 11.17 12.99
CA LYS A 178 -4.71 10.80 12.77
C LYS A 178 -4.55 9.30 12.71
N ASP A 179 -3.83 8.84 11.67
CA ASP A 179 -3.50 7.44 11.44
C ASP A 179 -1.98 7.29 11.38
N TYR A 180 -1.38 6.99 12.53
CA TYR A 180 0.08 6.92 12.66
C TYR A 180 0.74 5.77 11.87
N PRO A 181 0.12 4.59 11.72
CA PRO A 181 0.62 3.55 10.82
C PRO A 181 0.65 3.93 9.34
N HIS A 182 -0.23 4.80 8.88
CA HIS A 182 -0.54 5.03 7.47
C HIS A 182 0.47 5.92 6.74
N TYR A 183 0.95 5.43 5.59
CA TYR A 183 1.77 6.16 4.61
C TYR A 183 1.20 6.00 3.21
N GLU A 184 1.26 7.06 2.39
CA GLU A 184 0.76 7.02 1.00
C GLU A 184 1.60 7.90 0.08
N LEU A 185 1.66 7.59 -1.22
CA LEU A 185 2.28 8.45 -2.21
C LEU A 185 1.51 9.76 -2.32
N HIS A 186 2.25 10.88 -2.30
CA HIS A 186 1.70 12.18 -2.62
C HIS A 186 1.32 12.25 -4.10
N THR A 187 0.03 12.39 -4.41
CA THR A 187 -0.46 12.46 -5.79
C THR A 187 -0.84 13.88 -6.22
N GLY A 188 -1.04 14.80 -5.28
CA GLY A 188 -1.65 16.11 -5.54
C GLY A 188 -3.12 16.06 -5.98
N MET A 189 -3.73 14.87 -5.98
CA MET A 189 -5.11 14.62 -6.40
C MET A 189 -6.00 14.30 -5.21
N SER A 190 -7.29 14.65 -5.31
CA SER A 190 -8.29 14.13 -4.38
C SER A 190 -8.52 12.63 -4.61
N ILE A 191 -8.95 11.93 -3.56
CA ILE A 191 -9.25 10.49 -3.63
C ILE A 191 -10.26 10.14 -4.76
N LYS A 192 -11.20 11.04 -5.03
CA LYS A 192 -12.18 10.91 -6.13
C LYS A 192 -11.50 10.96 -7.51
N GLN A 193 -10.50 11.83 -7.68
CA GLN A 193 -9.72 11.93 -8.92
C GLN A 193 -8.81 10.71 -9.11
N VAL A 194 -8.11 10.27 -8.04
CA VAL A 194 -7.29 9.05 -8.09
C VAL A 194 -8.15 7.84 -8.45
N ARG A 195 -9.33 7.71 -7.84
CA ARG A 195 -10.29 6.66 -8.18
C ARG A 195 -10.69 6.69 -9.67
N ALA A 196 -11.08 7.86 -10.19
CA ALA A 196 -11.47 7.99 -11.59
C ALA A 196 -10.31 7.63 -12.53
N SER A 197 -9.09 8.02 -12.20
CA SER A 197 -7.89 7.66 -12.96
C SER A 197 -7.62 6.16 -12.94
N LEU A 198 -7.69 5.51 -11.78
CA LEU A 198 -7.56 4.04 -11.69
C LEU A 198 -8.64 3.34 -12.53
N GLU A 199 -9.90 3.72 -12.38
CA GLU A 199 -11.03 3.07 -13.05
C GLU A 199 -10.98 3.23 -14.58
N SER A 200 -10.39 4.31 -15.08
CA SER A 200 -10.13 4.52 -16.52
C SER A 200 -8.79 3.95 -17.00
N GLY A 201 -7.91 3.56 -16.10
CA GLY A 201 -6.54 3.14 -16.42
C GLY A 201 -5.62 4.29 -16.80
N THR A 202 -5.94 5.52 -16.36
CA THR A 202 -5.09 6.71 -16.55
C THR A 202 -4.09 6.80 -15.40
N ALA A 203 -2.88 7.30 -15.66
CA ALA A 203 -1.86 7.51 -14.63
C ALA A 203 -2.30 8.51 -13.56
N TYR A 204 -1.90 8.24 -12.30
CA TYR A 204 -2.16 9.10 -11.12
C TYR A 204 -0.93 9.22 -10.19
N VAL A 205 0.20 8.57 -10.53
CA VAL A 205 1.48 8.62 -9.80
C VAL A 205 2.68 8.68 -10.74
#